data_b5982a601fedcca8433ccf69a80607bd
#
_entry.id   b5982a601fedcca8433ccf69a80607bd
#
_cell.length_a   1.000
_cell.length_b   1.000
_cell.length_c   1.000
_cell.angle_alpha   90.00
_cell.angle_beta   90.00
_cell.angle_gamma   90.00
#
_symmetry.space_group_name_H-M   'P 1'
#
loop_
_entity.id
_entity.type
_entity.pdbx_description
1 polymer ?
#
loop_
_entity_poly.entity_id
_entity_poly.type
_entity_poly.pdbx_seq_one_letter_code
_entity_poly.pdbx_strand_id
1 'polypeptide(L)'
;MRRDWLPITTTPWSLGLLLVTTLLLIQATELPSRINDWMYDRAITTWPAPMDDSVAIIAIDEFSLEQVGRWPWDRSLHASLIDTLRQAGAETIVLDILFPEAGPGDEELASAMARHGNVVLPAYLTAPTR
;
A
#
# COMPACT_ATOMS: atom_id res chain seq x y z
N MET A 1 -22.09 -65.32 -6.69
CA MET A 1 -21.96 -64.07 -5.92
C MET A 1 -22.14 -62.91 -6.86
N ARG A 2 -23.36 -62.38 -6.99
CA ARG A 2 -23.60 -61.12 -7.78
C ARG A 2 -23.30 -59.94 -6.89
N ARG A 3 -22.33 -59.11 -7.25
CA ARG A 3 -22.11 -57.80 -6.66
C ARG A 3 -23.10 -56.85 -7.31
N ASP A 4 -24.18 -56.57 -6.62
CA ASP A 4 -25.13 -55.55 -7.00
C ASP A 4 -24.50 -54.18 -6.71
N TRP A 5 -23.91 -53.56 -7.74
CA TRP A 5 -23.51 -52.18 -7.69
C TRP A 5 -24.79 -51.37 -7.71
N LEU A 6 -25.14 -50.81 -6.55
CA LEU A 6 -26.24 -49.85 -6.47
C LEU A 6 -25.96 -48.70 -7.44
N PRO A 7 -26.84 -48.42 -8.40
CA PRO A 7 -26.68 -47.21 -9.21
C PRO A 7 -26.88 -46.01 -8.29
N ILE A 8 -25.84 -45.21 -8.12
CA ILE A 8 -25.99 -43.89 -7.49
C ILE A 8 -26.82 -43.08 -8.47
N THR A 9 -28.14 -43.10 -8.34
CA THR A 9 -29.04 -42.20 -9.04
C THR A 9 -28.89 -40.83 -8.43
N THR A 10 -27.86 -40.09 -8.85
CA THR A 10 -27.72 -38.71 -8.49
C THR A 10 -28.83 -37.93 -9.17
N THR A 11 -29.84 -37.56 -8.39
CA THR A 11 -30.89 -36.67 -8.88
C THR A 11 -30.25 -35.32 -9.25
N PRO A 12 -30.65 -34.65 -10.33
CA PRO A 12 -30.04 -33.39 -10.75
C PRO A 12 -30.02 -32.36 -9.63
N TRP A 13 -30.92 -32.44 -8.69
CA TRP A 13 -30.99 -31.57 -7.52
C TRP A 13 -29.86 -31.82 -6.51
N SER A 14 -29.40 -33.07 -6.33
CA SER A 14 -28.31 -33.40 -5.42
C SER A 14 -26.96 -32.88 -5.94
N LEU A 15 -26.75 -32.89 -7.24
CA LEU A 15 -25.56 -32.30 -7.87
C LEU A 15 -25.59 -30.79 -7.73
N GLY A 16 -26.74 -30.14 -7.92
CA GLY A 16 -26.92 -28.72 -7.74
C GLY A 16 -26.66 -28.31 -6.29
N LEU A 17 -27.20 -29.03 -5.32
CA LEU A 17 -26.98 -28.76 -3.90
C LEU A 17 -25.50 -28.92 -3.51
N LEU A 18 -24.85 -29.98 -4.00
CA LEU A 18 -23.43 -30.23 -3.77
C LEU A 18 -22.59 -29.07 -4.32
N LEU A 19 -22.89 -28.58 -5.52
CA LEU A 19 -22.18 -27.50 -6.16
C LEU A 19 -22.35 -26.19 -5.39
N VAL A 20 -23.57 -25.88 -4.96
CA VAL A 20 -23.84 -24.66 -4.16
C VAL A 20 -23.15 -24.74 -2.79
N THR A 21 -23.21 -25.87 -2.10
CA THR A 21 -22.53 -26.01 -0.79
C THR A 21 -21.01 -25.93 -0.93
N THR A 22 -20.43 -26.52 -1.98
CA THR A 22 -19.00 -26.40 -2.25
C THR A 22 -18.60 -24.96 -2.54
N LEU A 23 -19.41 -24.25 -3.33
CA LEU A 23 -19.15 -22.83 -3.63
C LEU A 23 -19.22 -21.96 -2.37
N LEU A 24 -20.21 -22.19 -1.51
CA LEU A 24 -20.34 -21.48 -0.23
C LEU A 24 -19.18 -21.79 0.72
N LEU A 25 -18.71 -23.02 0.76
CA LEU A 25 -17.54 -23.40 1.55
C LEU A 25 -16.26 -22.73 1.04
N ILE A 26 -16.07 -22.66 -0.28
CA ILE A 26 -14.93 -21.94 -0.88
C ILE A 26 -14.99 -20.45 -0.53
N GLN A 27 -16.17 -19.83 -0.58
CA GLN A 27 -16.35 -18.41 -0.21
C GLN A 27 -16.10 -18.15 1.28
N ALA A 28 -16.29 -19.14 2.14
CA ALA A 28 -16.01 -19.05 3.57
C ALA A 28 -14.50 -19.18 3.90
N THR A 29 -13.69 -19.52 2.91
CA THR A 29 -12.23 -19.61 3.04
C THR A 29 -11.56 -18.32 2.53
N GLU A 30 -10.30 -18.10 2.89
CA GLU A 30 -9.48 -17.01 2.33
C GLU A 30 -8.90 -17.33 0.94
N LEU A 31 -9.28 -18.46 0.34
CA LEU A 31 -8.78 -18.86 -0.97
C LEU A 31 -9.11 -17.85 -2.09
N PRO A 32 -10.32 -17.28 -2.16
CA PRO A 32 -10.62 -16.30 -3.20
C PRO A 32 -9.76 -15.03 -3.11
N SER A 33 -9.49 -14.52 -1.90
CA SER A 33 -8.63 -13.36 -1.71
C SER A 33 -7.19 -13.66 -2.12
N ARG A 34 -6.63 -14.80 -1.70
CA ARG A 34 -5.26 -15.21 -2.07
C ARG A 34 -5.07 -15.38 -3.57
N ILE A 35 -6.08 -15.95 -4.27
CA ILE A 35 -6.04 -16.08 -5.72
C ILE A 35 -6.10 -14.69 -6.38
N ASN A 36 -6.97 -13.83 -5.89
CA ASN A 36 -7.08 -12.47 -6.39
C ASN A 36 -5.76 -11.69 -6.22
N ASP A 37 -5.15 -11.75 -5.04
CA ASP A 37 -3.88 -11.09 -4.74
C ASP A 37 -2.75 -11.63 -5.63
N TRP A 38 -2.68 -12.97 -5.79
CA TRP A 38 -1.71 -13.59 -6.67
C TRP A 38 -1.91 -13.19 -8.15
N MET A 39 -3.16 -13.15 -8.61
CA MET A 39 -3.48 -12.72 -9.99
C MET A 39 -3.13 -11.25 -10.20
N TYR A 40 -3.42 -10.39 -9.22
CA TYR A 40 -3.11 -8.98 -9.26
C TYR A 40 -1.60 -8.74 -9.30
N ASP A 41 -0.84 -9.37 -8.40
CA ASP A 41 0.63 -9.30 -8.39
C ASP A 41 1.22 -9.79 -9.72
N ARG A 42 0.65 -10.88 -10.26
CA ARG A 42 1.12 -11.42 -11.53
C ARG A 42 0.79 -10.50 -12.69
N ALA A 43 -0.37 -9.87 -12.69
CA ALA A 43 -0.77 -8.93 -13.74
C ALA A 43 0.13 -7.67 -13.74
N ILE A 44 0.38 -7.07 -12.58
CA ILE A 44 1.24 -5.88 -12.45
C ILE A 44 2.68 -6.19 -12.87
N THR A 45 3.21 -7.34 -12.48
CA THR A 45 4.60 -7.71 -12.83
C THR A 45 4.76 -8.10 -14.30
N THR A 46 3.68 -8.61 -14.95
CA THR A 46 3.74 -9.05 -16.35
C THR A 46 3.44 -7.92 -17.34
N TRP A 47 2.59 -6.97 -16.93
CA TRP A 47 2.26 -5.76 -17.70
C TRP A 47 2.51 -4.50 -16.85
N PRO A 48 3.80 -4.16 -16.61
CA PRO A 48 4.08 -2.91 -15.94
C PRO A 48 3.55 -1.76 -16.79
N ALA A 49 2.75 -0.89 -16.18
CA ALA A 49 2.40 0.36 -16.85
C ALA A 49 3.69 1.16 -17.10
N PRO A 50 3.83 1.81 -18.25
CA PRO A 50 4.96 2.69 -18.47
C PRO A 50 4.97 3.74 -17.34
N MET A 51 6.09 3.81 -16.61
CA MET A 51 6.27 4.85 -15.61
C MET A 51 6.36 6.19 -16.35
N ASP A 52 5.60 7.15 -15.86
CA ASP A 52 5.72 8.53 -16.31
C ASP A 52 7.01 9.10 -15.74
N ASP A 53 7.90 9.57 -16.61
CA ASP A 53 9.18 10.19 -16.23
C ASP A 53 8.99 11.47 -15.38
N SER A 54 7.75 11.95 -15.25
CA SER A 54 7.41 13.10 -14.42
C SER A 54 7.36 12.79 -12.92
N VAL A 55 7.38 11.52 -12.51
CA VAL A 55 7.30 11.11 -11.10
C VAL A 55 8.60 10.47 -10.65
N ALA A 56 9.22 11.04 -9.62
CA ALA A 56 10.38 10.47 -8.94
C ALA A 56 10.00 10.01 -7.54
N ILE A 57 10.38 8.79 -7.17
CA ILE A 57 10.18 8.25 -5.82
C ILE A 57 11.52 8.28 -5.09
N ILE A 58 11.55 8.98 -3.94
CA ILE A 58 12.72 9.03 -3.06
C ILE A 58 12.40 8.16 -1.85
N ALA A 59 13.04 7.00 -1.77
CA ALA A 59 12.84 6.07 -0.67
C ALA A 59 13.82 6.36 0.47
N ILE A 60 13.34 6.21 1.71
CA ILE A 60 14.19 6.09 2.89
C ILE A 60 14.51 4.61 3.04
N ASP A 61 15.65 4.20 2.52
CA ASP A 61 16.11 2.83 2.49
C ASP A 61 17.26 2.57 3.48
N GLU A 62 17.77 1.35 3.51
CA GLU A 62 18.85 0.93 4.40
C GLU A 62 20.12 1.78 4.18
N PHE A 63 20.42 2.13 2.92
CA PHE A 63 21.56 2.98 2.59
C PHE A 63 21.40 4.39 3.18
N SER A 64 20.21 4.95 3.09
CA SER A 64 19.89 6.26 3.69
C SER A 64 20.07 6.23 5.21
N LEU A 65 19.61 5.13 5.85
CA LEU A 65 19.76 4.94 7.30
C LEU A 65 21.23 4.79 7.73
N GLU A 66 22.05 4.14 6.93
CA GLU A 66 23.48 4.03 7.19
C GLU A 66 24.21 5.37 7.08
N GLN A 67 23.84 6.20 6.09
CA GLN A 67 24.50 7.49 5.83
C GLN A 67 24.05 8.59 6.79
N VAL A 68 22.78 8.65 7.11
CA VAL A 68 22.16 9.75 7.87
C VAL A 68 21.98 9.37 9.34
N GLY A 69 21.84 8.09 9.63
CA GLY A 69 21.60 7.58 10.97
C GLY A 69 20.18 7.05 11.17
N ARG A 70 19.89 6.66 12.42
CA ARG A 70 18.64 6.01 12.80
C ARG A 70 17.43 6.93 12.59
N TRP A 71 16.36 6.34 12.06
CA TRP A 71 15.03 6.94 12.08
C TRP A 71 14.44 7.02 13.51
N PRO A 72 13.65 8.04 13.88
CA PRO A 72 13.25 9.19 13.05
C PRO A 72 14.32 10.27 12.95
N TRP A 73 14.42 10.90 11.76
CA TRP A 73 15.35 11.99 11.52
C TRP A 73 14.81 13.34 11.98
N ASP A 74 15.73 14.26 12.26
CA ASP A 74 15.41 15.66 12.54
C ASP A 74 14.66 16.29 11.37
N ARG A 75 13.67 17.12 11.67
CA ARG A 75 12.83 17.76 10.63
C ARG A 75 13.57 18.77 9.77
N SER A 76 14.66 19.32 10.27
CA SER A 76 15.56 20.17 9.48
C SER A 76 16.18 19.45 8.28
N LEU A 77 16.39 18.12 8.39
CA LEU A 77 16.82 17.30 7.27
C LEU A 77 15.75 17.22 6.17
N HIS A 78 14.50 17.03 6.56
CA HIS A 78 13.37 17.03 5.63
C HIS A 78 13.17 18.42 5.01
N ALA A 79 13.39 19.48 5.76
CA ALA A 79 13.40 20.86 5.24
C ALA A 79 14.46 21.03 4.15
N SER A 80 15.67 20.54 4.39
CA SER A 80 16.78 20.57 3.42
C SER A 80 16.47 19.75 2.16
N LEU A 81 15.80 18.61 2.31
CA LEU A 81 15.35 17.79 1.18
C LEU A 81 14.32 18.57 0.33
N ILE A 82 13.33 19.20 0.96
CA ILE A 82 12.32 20.02 0.26
C ILE A 82 12.99 21.16 -0.53
N ASP A 83 13.93 21.86 0.09
CA ASP A 83 14.64 22.93 -0.59
C ASP A 83 15.50 22.44 -1.76
N THR A 84 16.11 21.26 -1.63
CA THR A 84 16.87 20.61 -2.71
C THR A 84 15.95 20.24 -3.88
N LEU A 85 14.81 19.62 -3.59
CA LEU A 85 13.82 19.23 -4.61
C LEU A 85 13.23 20.47 -5.31
N ARG A 86 12.95 21.52 -4.55
CA ARG A 86 12.51 22.81 -5.11
C ARG A 86 13.55 23.39 -6.08
N GLN A 87 14.82 23.35 -5.73
CA GLN A 87 15.90 23.80 -6.59
C GLN A 87 16.07 22.94 -7.84
N ALA A 88 15.78 21.64 -7.71
CA ALA A 88 15.77 20.69 -8.84
C ALA A 88 14.54 20.84 -9.75
N GLY A 89 13.57 21.69 -9.39
CA GLY A 89 12.40 21.98 -10.21
C GLY A 89 11.20 21.07 -9.95
N ALA A 90 11.14 20.39 -8.80
CA ALA A 90 9.95 19.64 -8.42
C ALA A 90 8.75 20.58 -8.28
N GLU A 91 7.66 20.29 -9.00
CA GLU A 91 6.43 21.09 -8.97
C GLU A 91 5.55 20.75 -7.75
N THR A 92 5.56 19.50 -7.35
CA THR A 92 4.80 19.00 -6.20
C THR A 92 5.66 18.01 -5.43
N ILE A 93 5.66 18.11 -4.11
CA ILE A 93 6.32 17.17 -3.22
C ILE A 93 5.27 16.50 -2.35
N VAL A 94 5.26 15.17 -2.34
CA VAL A 94 4.42 14.36 -1.46
C VAL A 94 5.32 13.69 -0.42
N LEU A 95 5.16 14.05 0.86
CA LEU A 95 5.87 13.42 1.96
C LEU A 95 4.95 12.38 2.59
N ASP A 96 5.28 11.10 2.50
CA ASP A 96 4.55 10.03 3.20
C ASP A 96 5.15 9.79 4.59
N ILE A 97 5.22 10.87 5.38
CA ILE A 97 5.79 10.89 6.73
C ILE A 97 4.82 11.60 7.66
N LEU A 98 4.41 10.91 8.72
CA LEU A 98 3.57 11.50 9.76
C LEU A 98 4.43 12.21 10.80
N PHE A 99 4.04 13.43 11.13
CA PHE A 99 4.64 14.22 12.22
C PHE A 99 3.60 14.43 13.33
N PRO A 100 3.36 13.42 14.19
CA PRO A 100 2.25 13.46 15.15
C PRO A 100 2.48 14.43 16.32
N GLU A 101 3.73 14.71 16.65
CA GLU A 101 4.10 15.53 17.81
C GLU A 101 5.02 16.66 17.36
N ALA A 102 5.01 17.77 18.13
CA ALA A 102 5.97 18.85 17.93
C ALA A 102 7.41 18.37 18.20
N GLY A 103 8.35 18.79 17.39
CA GLY A 103 9.72 18.34 17.49
C GLY A 103 10.76 19.33 16.94
N PRO A 104 12.05 19.00 17.09
CA PRO A 104 13.14 19.79 16.58
C PRO A 104 13.03 19.98 15.06
N GLY A 105 13.26 21.19 14.58
CA GLY A 105 13.24 21.50 13.15
C GLY A 105 11.84 21.76 12.57
N ASP A 106 10.79 21.89 13.38
CA ASP A 106 9.42 22.17 12.92
C ASP A 106 9.34 23.51 12.17
N GLU A 107 9.98 24.56 12.69
CA GLU A 107 9.95 25.87 12.07
C GLU A 107 10.70 25.87 10.72
N GLU A 108 11.82 25.17 10.65
CA GLU A 108 12.58 24.99 9.42
C GLU A 108 11.78 24.23 8.37
N LEU A 109 11.12 23.13 8.79
CA LEU A 109 10.28 22.34 7.91
C LEU A 109 9.08 23.15 7.39
N ALA A 110 8.37 23.84 8.28
CA ALA A 110 7.24 24.69 7.91
C ALA A 110 7.67 25.81 6.95
N SER A 111 8.85 26.41 7.19
CA SER A 111 9.42 27.44 6.32
C SER A 111 9.77 26.89 4.94
N ALA A 112 10.39 25.70 4.86
CA ALA A 112 10.72 25.05 3.59
C ALA A 112 9.45 24.71 2.79
N MET A 113 8.43 24.16 3.44
CA MET A 113 7.13 23.88 2.83
C MET A 113 6.46 25.15 2.30
N ALA A 114 6.48 26.24 3.08
CA ALA A 114 5.95 27.53 2.66
C ALA A 114 6.70 28.11 1.46
N ARG A 115 8.03 27.96 1.40
CA ARG A 115 8.84 28.40 0.26
C ARG A 115 8.56 27.60 -1.01
N HIS A 116 8.29 26.30 -0.87
CA HIS A 116 7.91 25.45 -2.01
C HIS A 116 6.50 25.76 -2.49
N GLY A 117 5.55 25.89 -1.57
CA GLY A 117 4.16 26.26 -1.85
C GLY A 117 3.24 25.11 -2.29
N ASN A 118 3.78 23.95 -2.64
CA ASN A 118 2.99 22.79 -3.08
C ASN A 118 3.56 21.49 -2.48
N VAL A 119 3.39 21.33 -1.17
CA VAL A 119 3.81 20.14 -0.42
C VAL A 119 2.58 19.49 0.18
N VAL A 120 2.44 18.18 -0.04
CA VAL A 120 1.34 17.35 0.47
C VAL A 120 1.85 16.50 1.62
N LEU A 121 1.13 16.53 2.74
CA LEU A 121 1.40 15.70 3.92
C LEU A 121 0.24 14.73 4.18
N PRO A 122 0.51 13.54 4.71
CA PRO A 122 -0.54 12.67 5.22
C PRO A 122 -1.18 13.28 6.48
N ALA A 123 -2.48 13.07 6.65
CA ALA A 123 -3.21 13.48 7.83
C ALA A 123 -3.93 12.27 8.42
N TYR A 124 -4.03 12.22 9.73
CA TYR A 124 -4.85 11.23 10.43
C TYR A 124 -5.90 11.93 11.29
N LEU A 125 -7.07 11.32 11.35
CA LEU A 125 -8.15 11.80 12.19
C LEU A 125 -8.12 11.04 13.52
N THR A 126 -7.92 11.75 14.62
CA THR A 126 -8.13 11.19 15.95
C THR A 126 -9.59 11.40 16.35
N ALA A 127 -10.27 10.31 16.72
CA ALA A 127 -11.59 10.44 17.35
C ALA A 127 -11.42 11.21 18.66
N PRO A 128 -12.31 12.17 18.97
CA PRO A 128 -12.24 12.86 20.26
C PRO A 128 -12.42 11.84 21.37
N THR A 129 -11.43 11.75 22.27
CA THR A 129 -11.54 10.98 23.52
C THR A 129 -12.67 11.62 24.35
N ARG A 130 -13.72 10.82 24.58
CA ARG A 130 -14.81 11.18 25.52
C ARG A 130 -14.35 11.04 26.95
#